data_921e8ac4a4462387f3950e67feb21fe7
#
_entry.id   921e8ac4a4462387f3950e67feb21fe7
#
_cell.length_a   1.000
_cell.length_b   1.000
_cell.length_c   1.000
_cell.angle_alpha   90.00
_cell.angle_beta   90.00
_cell.angle_gamma   90.00
#
_symmetry.space_group_name_H-M   'P 1'
#
loop_
_entity.id
_entity.type
_entity.pdbx_description
1 polymer ?
#
loop_
_entity_poly.entity_id
_entity_poly.type
_entity_poly.pdbx_seq_one_letter_code
_entity_poly.pdbx_strand_id
1 'polypeptide(L)'
;MDLGISGRTALVTGGDSGIGWHTAQLLLAEGVTVVLSDKDQGKLDEAAARLGAADGTLHAFAADVTSVSELAALHERTAEAVGEIDILVQCAGVTGAQGLFHEIDDEGWTSTLETDLLGPVRLVREFLPDLRSGGWGRLVLTASEDAVQPYDDELPYCAAKAGVLALAKGLSRSYALEGLLVNAVSPAFIHTPMTDAMMDKRADENGTSKEEAISSFLDEERPYMELKRRGRPEEVAAVIAFLCSERASFVNGSNYRVDSGSVATI
;
A
#
# COMPACT_ATOMS: atom_id res chain seq x y z
N MET A 1 20.32 -8.44 -5.65
CA MET A 1 20.69 -8.58 -4.19
C MET A 1 19.80 -9.69 -3.67
N ASP A 2 20.34 -10.69 -3.05
CA ASP A 2 19.52 -11.71 -2.37
C ASP A 2 18.86 -11.07 -1.12
N LEU A 3 17.56 -11.07 -1.07
CA LEU A 3 16.78 -10.50 0.05
C LEU A 3 16.64 -11.47 1.23
N GLY A 4 16.98 -12.74 1.08
CA GLY A 4 16.95 -13.75 2.13
C GLY A 4 15.54 -14.14 2.59
N ILE A 5 14.54 -14.08 1.69
CA ILE A 5 13.13 -14.34 2.00
C ILE A 5 12.51 -15.50 1.19
N SER A 6 13.35 -16.24 0.46
CA SER A 6 12.89 -17.42 -0.28
C SER A 6 12.20 -18.43 0.66
N GLY A 7 11.07 -18.95 0.25
CA GLY A 7 10.27 -19.90 1.02
C GLY A 7 9.35 -19.24 2.08
N ARG A 8 9.32 -17.90 2.19
CA ARG A 8 8.35 -17.15 3.00
C ARG A 8 7.00 -17.07 2.30
N THR A 9 5.99 -16.71 3.05
CA THR A 9 4.61 -16.50 2.58
C THR A 9 4.19 -15.07 2.81
N ALA A 10 3.62 -14.42 1.78
CA ALA A 10 3.19 -13.02 1.84
C ALA A 10 1.73 -12.84 1.44
N LEU A 11 1.02 -11.98 2.15
CA LEU A 11 -0.25 -11.38 1.72
C LEU A 11 0.00 -9.95 1.24
N VAL A 12 -0.45 -9.63 0.03
CA VAL A 12 -0.38 -8.29 -0.55
C VAL A 12 -1.80 -7.81 -0.90
N THR A 13 -2.29 -6.78 -0.21
CA THR A 13 -3.57 -6.13 -0.55
C THR A 13 -3.36 -4.98 -1.52
N GLY A 14 -4.39 -4.59 -2.28
CA GLY A 14 -4.21 -3.70 -3.43
C GLY A 14 -3.42 -4.39 -4.56
N GLY A 15 -3.57 -5.71 -4.68
CA GLY A 15 -2.74 -6.56 -5.52
C GLY A 15 -3.17 -6.61 -6.99
N ASP A 16 -4.28 -6.02 -7.37
CA ASP A 16 -4.79 -6.00 -8.75
C ASP A 16 -3.97 -5.13 -9.69
N SER A 17 -3.27 -4.12 -9.15
CA SER A 17 -2.57 -3.11 -9.95
C SER A 17 -1.49 -2.35 -9.16
N GLY A 18 -0.83 -1.40 -9.82
CA GLY A 18 0.03 -0.39 -9.22
C GLY A 18 1.11 -0.97 -8.30
N ILE A 19 1.28 -0.35 -7.13
CA ILE A 19 2.35 -0.67 -6.17
C ILE A 19 2.22 -2.11 -5.64
N GLY A 20 1.00 -2.55 -5.30
CA GLY A 20 0.77 -3.89 -4.78
C GLY A 20 1.14 -4.98 -5.79
N TRP A 21 0.72 -4.82 -7.04
CA TRP A 21 1.04 -5.77 -8.11
C TRP A 21 2.56 -5.89 -8.35
N HIS A 22 3.27 -4.75 -8.44
CA HIS A 22 4.73 -4.76 -8.64
C HIS A 22 5.47 -5.28 -7.41
N THR A 23 4.93 -5.06 -6.21
CA THR A 23 5.47 -5.67 -4.99
C THR A 23 5.34 -7.19 -5.03
N ALA A 24 4.16 -7.70 -5.39
CA ALA A 24 3.94 -9.13 -5.56
C ALA A 24 4.90 -9.74 -6.59
N GLN A 25 5.12 -9.07 -7.73
CA GLN A 25 6.07 -9.48 -8.77
C GLN A 25 7.49 -9.64 -8.20
N LEU A 26 7.97 -8.67 -7.42
CA LEU A 26 9.30 -8.74 -6.81
C LEU A 26 9.40 -9.84 -5.76
N LEU A 27 8.38 -10.00 -4.90
CA LEU A 27 8.36 -11.05 -3.88
C LEU A 27 8.37 -12.46 -4.52
N LEU A 28 7.58 -12.67 -5.57
CA LEU A 28 7.61 -13.93 -6.35
C LEU A 28 8.99 -14.20 -6.94
N ALA A 29 9.66 -13.18 -7.48
CA ALA A 29 11.00 -13.30 -8.04
C ALA A 29 12.06 -13.66 -6.98
N GLU A 30 11.84 -13.33 -5.71
CA GLU A 30 12.67 -13.70 -4.55
C GLU A 30 12.28 -15.08 -3.94
N GLY A 31 11.35 -15.80 -4.57
CA GLY A 31 10.93 -17.14 -4.13
C GLY A 31 9.94 -17.14 -2.97
N VAL A 32 9.19 -16.07 -2.80
CA VAL A 32 8.09 -15.96 -1.82
C VAL A 32 6.81 -16.51 -2.44
N THR A 33 6.02 -17.26 -1.66
CA THR A 33 4.64 -17.61 -2.04
C THR A 33 3.74 -16.42 -1.73
N VAL A 34 2.97 -15.95 -2.72
CA VAL A 34 2.19 -14.71 -2.60
C VAL A 34 0.69 -14.98 -2.67
N VAL A 35 -0.04 -14.40 -1.74
CA VAL A 35 -1.50 -14.25 -1.82
C VAL A 35 -1.79 -12.79 -2.21
N LEU A 36 -2.45 -12.59 -3.35
CA LEU A 36 -2.99 -11.30 -3.75
C LEU A 36 -4.39 -11.12 -3.17
N SER A 37 -4.70 -9.90 -2.72
CA SER A 37 -6.07 -9.53 -2.36
C SER A 37 -6.41 -8.13 -2.84
N ASP A 38 -7.63 -7.99 -3.33
CA ASP A 38 -8.33 -6.75 -3.64
C ASP A 38 -9.83 -7.04 -3.60
N LYS A 39 -10.70 -6.03 -3.73
CA LYS A 39 -12.16 -6.22 -3.66
C LYS A 39 -12.76 -6.90 -4.90
N ASP A 40 -12.11 -6.85 -6.06
CA ASP A 40 -12.62 -7.35 -7.35
C ASP A 40 -11.88 -8.62 -7.77
N GLN A 41 -12.55 -9.77 -7.68
CA GLN A 41 -11.96 -11.07 -8.06
C GLN A 41 -11.57 -11.12 -9.53
N GLY A 42 -12.37 -10.52 -10.45
CA GLY A 42 -12.06 -10.55 -11.87
C GLY A 42 -10.76 -9.83 -12.20
N LYS A 43 -10.55 -8.65 -11.60
CA LYS A 43 -9.28 -7.92 -11.74
C LYS A 43 -8.10 -8.64 -11.11
N LEU A 44 -8.31 -9.30 -9.97
CA LEU A 44 -7.29 -10.12 -9.33
C LEU A 44 -6.86 -11.30 -10.21
N ASP A 45 -7.82 -11.98 -10.85
CA ASP A 45 -7.53 -13.09 -11.75
C ASP A 45 -6.72 -12.63 -12.98
N GLU A 46 -7.07 -11.47 -13.56
CA GLU A 46 -6.29 -10.85 -14.63
C GLU A 46 -4.88 -10.45 -14.15
N ALA A 47 -4.76 -9.90 -12.96
CA ALA A 47 -3.49 -9.51 -12.36
C ALA A 47 -2.58 -10.72 -12.10
N ALA A 48 -3.15 -11.80 -11.55
CA ALA A 48 -2.44 -13.06 -11.31
C ALA A 48 -1.97 -13.69 -12.63
N ALA A 49 -2.82 -13.69 -13.67
CA ALA A 49 -2.44 -14.20 -15.00
C ALA A 49 -1.25 -13.41 -15.59
N ARG A 50 -1.19 -12.10 -15.41
CA ARG A 50 -0.06 -11.26 -15.85
C ARG A 50 1.25 -11.55 -15.12
N LEU A 51 1.18 -11.99 -13.84
CA LEU A 51 2.37 -12.36 -13.07
C LEU A 51 3.00 -13.66 -13.56
N GLY A 52 2.20 -14.58 -14.12
CA GLY A 52 2.70 -15.81 -14.74
C GLY A 52 3.53 -16.67 -13.78
N ALA A 53 3.16 -16.70 -12.51
CA ALA A 53 3.88 -17.41 -11.46
C ALA A 53 3.78 -18.94 -11.63
N ALA A 54 4.71 -19.68 -11.02
CA ALA A 54 4.66 -21.14 -11.01
C ALA A 54 3.45 -21.64 -10.19
N ASP A 55 2.95 -22.82 -10.56
CA ASP A 55 1.81 -23.42 -9.86
C ASP A 55 2.04 -23.50 -8.34
N GLY A 56 1.06 -23.09 -7.57
CA GLY A 56 1.10 -23.12 -6.11
C GLY A 56 1.90 -22.00 -5.43
N THR A 57 2.54 -21.09 -6.19
CA THR A 57 3.29 -19.97 -5.61
C THR A 57 2.51 -18.66 -5.60
N LEU A 58 1.35 -18.61 -6.27
CA LEU A 58 0.50 -17.43 -6.33
C LEU A 58 -0.97 -17.82 -6.15
N HIS A 59 -1.65 -17.13 -5.25
CA HIS A 59 -3.08 -17.24 -5.00
C HIS A 59 -3.74 -15.87 -5.10
N ALA A 60 -5.04 -15.81 -5.42
CA ALA A 60 -5.77 -14.56 -5.59
C ALA A 60 -7.15 -14.68 -4.92
N PHE A 61 -7.39 -13.89 -3.87
CA PHE A 61 -8.60 -13.96 -3.07
C PHE A 61 -9.21 -12.58 -2.85
N ALA A 62 -10.44 -12.38 -3.35
CA ALA A 62 -11.12 -11.11 -3.15
C ALA A 62 -11.53 -10.91 -1.69
N ALA A 63 -11.33 -9.66 -1.21
CA ALA A 63 -11.86 -9.17 0.05
C ALA A 63 -11.91 -7.64 0.07
N ASP A 64 -13.00 -7.07 0.56
CA ASP A 64 -13.09 -5.64 0.87
C ASP A 64 -12.50 -5.39 2.27
N VAL A 65 -11.48 -4.56 2.36
CA VAL A 65 -10.81 -4.21 3.63
C VAL A 65 -11.73 -3.49 4.62
N THR A 66 -12.85 -2.96 4.17
CA THR A 66 -13.87 -2.35 5.03
C THR A 66 -14.79 -3.38 5.70
N SER A 67 -14.82 -4.62 5.21
CA SER A 67 -15.68 -5.71 5.67
C SER A 67 -14.93 -6.67 6.61
N VAL A 68 -15.27 -6.67 7.89
CA VAL A 68 -14.69 -7.60 8.89
C VAL A 68 -14.91 -9.06 8.50
N SER A 69 -16.10 -9.41 7.99
CA SER A 69 -16.42 -10.78 7.60
C SER A 69 -15.65 -11.25 6.38
N GLU A 70 -15.40 -10.35 5.40
CA GLU A 70 -14.60 -10.70 4.23
C GLU A 70 -13.11 -10.87 4.58
N LEU A 71 -12.60 -10.07 5.52
CA LEU A 71 -11.23 -10.24 6.02
C LEU A 71 -11.06 -11.56 6.78
N ALA A 72 -12.05 -11.97 7.60
CA ALA A 72 -12.02 -13.28 8.24
C ALA A 72 -12.03 -14.43 7.21
N ALA A 73 -12.89 -14.33 6.18
CA ALA A 73 -12.92 -15.31 5.10
C ALA A 73 -11.63 -15.31 4.27
N LEU A 74 -11.00 -14.15 4.07
CA LEU A 74 -9.68 -14.04 3.44
C LEU A 74 -8.61 -14.78 4.24
N HIS A 75 -8.61 -14.62 5.58
CA HIS A 75 -7.67 -15.31 6.46
C HIS A 75 -7.87 -16.83 6.39
N GLU A 76 -9.11 -17.32 6.51
CA GLU A 76 -9.42 -18.75 6.38
C GLU A 76 -8.92 -19.33 5.04
N ARG A 77 -9.23 -18.68 3.91
CA ARG A 77 -8.78 -19.11 2.58
C ARG A 77 -7.26 -19.06 2.42
N THR A 78 -6.62 -18.05 3.01
CA THR A 78 -5.16 -17.92 3.02
C THR A 78 -4.54 -19.08 3.81
N ALA A 79 -5.05 -19.36 5.01
CA ALA A 79 -4.56 -20.45 5.85
C ALA A 79 -4.73 -21.84 5.19
N GLU A 80 -5.85 -22.07 4.48
CA GLU A 80 -6.08 -23.28 3.71
C GLU A 80 -5.10 -23.47 2.53
N ALA A 81 -4.77 -22.37 1.86
CA ALA A 81 -3.95 -22.39 0.65
C ALA A 81 -2.44 -22.44 0.95
N VAL A 82 -1.96 -21.70 1.94
CA VAL A 82 -0.52 -21.44 2.16
C VAL A 82 -0.08 -21.55 3.63
N GLY A 83 -1.00 -21.76 4.57
CA GLY A 83 -0.72 -21.72 6.01
C GLY A 83 -0.65 -20.28 6.54
N GLU A 84 0.12 -20.09 7.62
CA GLU A 84 0.37 -18.77 8.21
C GLU A 84 1.22 -17.90 7.30
N ILE A 85 0.98 -16.58 7.31
CA ILE A 85 1.79 -15.64 6.54
C ILE A 85 2.94 -15.06 7.39
N ASP A 86 4.11 -14.90 6.76
CA ASP A 86 5.28 -14.24 7.34
C ASP A 86 5.30 -12.73 7.06
N ILE A 87 4.72 -12.32 5.94
CA ILE A 87 4.80 -10.97 5.39
C ILE A 87 3.40 -10.45 5.08
N LEU A 88 3.09 -9.25 5.56
CA LEU A 88 1.89 -8.51 5.17
C LEU A 88 2.27 -7.17 4.56
N VAL A 89 1.86 -6.96 3.29
CA VAL A 89 2.00 -5.68 2.61
C VAL A 89 0.61 -5.10 2.36
N GLN A 90 0.31 -3.98 3.02
CA GLN A 90 -0.96 -3.28 2.88
C GLN A 90 -0.80 -2.15 1.87
N CYS A 91 -1.32 -2.34 0.64
CA CYS A 91 -1.36 -1.33 -0.42
C CYS A 91 -2.78 -0.91 -0.82
N ALA A 92 -3.82 -1.62 -0.40
CA ALA A 92 -5.20 -1.26 -0.69
C ALA A 92 -5.53 0.14 -0.15
N GLY A 93 -6.18 0.96 -0.97
CA GLY A 93 -6.57 2.32 -0.60
C GLY A 93 -7.29 3.03 -1.73
N VAL A 94 -7.83 4.20 -1.43
CA VAL A 94 -8.54 5.08 -2.38
C VAL A 94 -8.03 6.51 -2.24
N THR A 95 -8.31 7.38 -3.21
CA THR A 95 -8.05 8.83 -3.07
C THR A 95 -8.97 9.49 -2.03
N GLY A 96 -10.12 8.86 -1.75
CA GLY A 96 -11.11 9.40 -0.83
C GLY A 96 -11.89 10.59 -1.38
N ALA A 97 -12.61 11.26 -0.49
CA ALA A 97 -13.34 12.48 -0.82
C ALA A 97 -12.39 13.66 -1.00
N GLN A 98 -12.60 14.42 -2.06
CA GLN A 98 -11.80 15.58 -2.44
C GLN A 98 -12.65 16.85 -2.43
N GLY A 99 -12.05 17.98 -2.06
CA GLY A 99 -12.64 19.30 -1.97
C GLY A 99 -12.12 20.06 -0.76
N LEU A 100 -12.45 21.36 -0.65
CA LEU A 100 -12.08 22.13 0.52
C LEU A 100 -12.80 21.61 1.77
N PHE A 101 -12.24 21.84 2.94
CA PHE A 101 -12.74 21.30 4.22
C PHE A 101 -14.25 21.45 4.43
N HIS A 102 -14.81 22.62 4.09
CA HIS A 102 -16.23 22.91 4.28
C HIS A 102 -17.16 22.32 3.21
N GLU A 103 -16.59 21.74 2.16
CA GLU A 103 -17.32 21.09 1.04
C GLU A 103 -17.44 19.57 1.24
N ILE A 104 -16.59 19.00 2.10
CA ILE A 104 -16.59 17.55 2.36
C ILE A 104 -17.51 17.28 3.56
N ASP A 105 -18.55 16.51 3.31
CA ASP A 105 -19.51 16.10 4.34
C ASP A 105 -19.00 14.92 5.21
N ASP A 106 -19.77 14.57 6.23
CA ASP A 106 -19.45 13.48 7.15
C ASP A 106 -19.37 12.12 6.45
N GLU A 107 -20.11 11.91 5.36
CA GLU A 107 -20.07 10.66 4.57
C GLU A 107 -18.75 10.54 3.82
N GLY A 108 -18.27 11.62 3.21
CA GLY A 108 -16.96 11.69 2.54
C GLY A 108 -15.81 11.44 3.52
N TRP A 109 -15.86 12.03 4.71
CA TRP A 109 -14.90 11.78 5.78
C TRP A 109 -14.94 10.33 6.23
N THR A 110 -16.12 9.80 6.54
CA THR A 110 -16.29 8.44 7.06
C THR A 110 -15.82 7.40 6.05
N SER A 111 -16.23 7.50 4.78
CA SER A 111 -15.87 6.53 3.74
C SER A 111 -14.37 6.49 3.49
N THR A 112 -13.70 7.65 3.50
CA THR A 112 -12.24 7.72 3.34
C THR A 112 -11.52 7.08 4.52
N LEU A 113 -11.90 7.43 5.76
CA LEU A 113 -11.32 6.85 6.97
C LEU A 113 -11.58 5.34 7.08
N GLU A 114 -12.76 4.87 6.68
CA GLU A 114 -13.10 3.43 6.68
C GLU A 114 -12.14 2.63 5.80
N THR A 115 -11.82 3.13 4.62
CA THR A 115 -10.94 2.41 3.67
C THR A 115 -9.46 2.61 4.03
N ASP A 116 -9.01 3.84 4.22
CA ASP A 116 -7.58 4.17 4.27
C ASP A 116 -6.95 4.13 5.67
N LEU A 117 -7.78 4.04 6.73
CA LEU A 117 -7.30 3.89 8.10
C LEU A 117 -7.87 2.65 8.80
N LEU A 118 -9.20 2.52 8.86
CA LEU A 118 -9.81 1.39 9.58
C LEU A 118 -9.66 0.07 8.82
N GLY A 119 -9.62 0.10 7.48
CA GLY A 119 -9.28 -1.06 6.66
C GLY A 119 -7.90 -1.65 7.03
N PRO A 120 -6.81 -0.88 6.98
CA PRO A 120 -5.50 -1.30 7.51
C PRO A 120 -5.53 -1.83 8.95
N VAL A 121 -6.26 -1.16 9.85
CA VAL A 121 -6.39 -1.61 11.25
C VAL A 121 -7.06 -2.98 11.33
N ARG A 122 -8.14 -3.22 10.59
CA ARG A 122 -8.87 -4.50 10.57
C ARG A 122 -8.02 -5.61 9.97
N LEU A 123 -7.38 -5.32 8.82
CA LEU A 123 -6.49 -6.25 8.13
C LEU A 123 -5.34 -6.70 9.04
N VAL A 124 -4.63 -5.75 9.64
CA VAL A 124 -3.53 -6.07 10.55
C VAL A 124 -4.02 -6.87 11.75
N ARG A 125 -5.17 -6.53 12.34
CA ARG A 125 -5.72 -7.25 13.48
C ARG A 125 -6.02 -8.70 13.14
N GLU A 126 -6.53 -8.96 11.95
CA GLU A 126 -6.89 -10.30 11.49
C GLU A 126 -5.64 -11.18 11.30
N PHE A 127 -4.59 -10.67 10.67
CA PHE A 127 -3.38 -11.42 10.37
C PHE A 127 -2.25 -11.27 11.41
N LEU A 128 -2.47 -10.50 12.47
CA LEU A 128 -1.45 -10.28 13.52
C LEU A 128 -1.00 -11.58 14.23
N PRO A 129 -1.87 -12.57 14.48
CA PRO A 129 -1.43 -13.84 15.05
C PRO A 129 -0.38 -14.53 14.18
N ASP A 130 -0.60 -14.63 12.87
CA ASP A 130 0.31 -15.27 11.93
C ASP A 130 1.68 -14.59 11.93
N LEU A 131 1.69 -13.27 11.79
CA LEU A 131 2.91 -12.46 11.73
C LEU A 131 3.80 -12.56 12.98
N ARG A 132 3.26 -13.07 14.09
CA ARG A 132 3.95 -13.22 15.38
C ARG A 132 4.31 -14.66 15.70
N SER A 133 3.67 -15.65 15.05
CA SER A 133 3.74 -17.05 15.42
C SER A 133 5.14 -17.64 15.30
N GLY A 134 5.86 -17.30 14.23
CA GLY A 134 7.17 -17.87 13.88
C GLY A 134 8.37 -17.14 14.49
N GLY A 135 8.18 -16.07 15.29
CA GLY A 135 9.29 -15.24 15.78
C GLY A 135 10.02 -14.47 14.67
N TRP A 136 9.44 -14.39 13.49
CA TRP A 136 9.89 -13.62 12.33
C TRP A 136 8.67 -13.15 11.53
N GLY A 137 8.47 -11.86 11.45
CA GLY A 137 7.37 -11.26 10.70
C GLY A 137 7.76 -9.92 10.10
N ARG A 138 7.12 -9.56 8.99
CA ARG A 138 7.29 -8.26 8.34
C ARG A 138 5.93 -7.67 8.00
N LEU A 139 5.71 -6.45 8.43
CA LEU A 139 4.52 -5.66 8.10
C LEU A 139 4.95 -4.35 7.46
N VAL A 140 4.51 -4.12 6.22
CA VAL A 140 4.71 -2.84 5.54
C VAL A 140 3.35 -2.20 5.25
N LEU A 141 3.14 -0.99 5.78
CA LEU A 141 1.93 -0.20 5.59
C LEU A 141 2.21 0.93 4.58
N THR A 142 1.37 1.05 3.56
CA THR A 142 1.46 2.15 2.60
C THR A 142 0.73 3.37 3.14
N ALA A 143 1.52 4.35 3.58
CA ALA A 143 1.07 5.69 3.90
C ALA A 143 1.06 6.58 2.65
N SER A 144 1.41 7.85 2.77
CA SER A 144 1.57 8.81 1.69
C SER A 144 2.50 9.94 2.14
N GLU A 145 3.03 10.72 1.22
CA GLU A 145 3.64 12.02 1.54
C GLU A 145 2.65 12.95 2.25
N ASP A 146 1.36 12.87 1.88
CA ASP A 146 0.24 13.65 2.45
C ASP A 146 0.08 13.43 3.96
N ALA A 147 0.59 12.33 4.49
CA ALA A 147 0.59 12.05 5.93
C ALA A 147 1.40 13.07 6.75
N VAL A 148 2.39 13.71 6.13
CA VAL A 148 3.31 14.67 6.76
C VAL A 148 3.31 16.04 6.09
N GLN A 149 2.74 16.14 4.89
CA GLN A 149 2.57 17.38 4.12
C GLN A 149 1.13 17.43 3.57
N PRO A 150 0.13 17.81 4.41
CA PRO A 150 -1.27 17.81 4.01
C PRO A 150 -1.54 18.80 2.87
N TYR A 151 -2.45 18.41 1.97
CA TYR A 151 -3.00 19.26 0.92
C TYR A 151 -4.44 19.65 1.25
N ASP A 152 -4.82 20.87 0.87
CA ASP A 152 -6.05 21.51 1.34
C ASP A 152 -7.33 20.80 0.85
N ASP A 153 -7.26 20.14 -0.29
CA ASP A 153 -8.38 19.47 -0.96
C ASP A 153 -8.44 17.95 -0.72
N GLU A 154 -7.51 17.39 0.08
CA GLU A 154 -7.40 15.94 0.36
C GLU A 154 -7.35 15.64 1.87
N LEU A 155 -7.90 16.50 2.73
CA LEU A 155 -7.76 16.41 4.19
C LEU A 155 -8.23 15.09 4.81
N PRO A 156 -9.34 14.44 4.37
CA PRO A 156 -9.69 13.11 4.89
C PRO A 156 -8.62 12.05 4.62
N TYR A 157 -8.03 12.05 3.42
CA TYR A 157 -6.94 11.16 3.04
C TYR A 157 -5.66 11.46 3.83
N CYS A 158 -5.27 12.73 3.95
CA CYS A 158 -4.13 13.18 4.75
C CYS A 158 -4.24 12.68 6.20
N ALA A 159 -5.41 12.86 6.82
CA ALA A 159 -5.68 12.42 8.19
C ALA A 159 -5.60 10.88 8.32
N ALA A 160 -6.18 10.14 7.36
CA ALA A 160 -6.11 8.68 7.32
C ALA A 160 -4.66 8.20 7.25
N LYS A 161 -3.86 8.75 6.31
CA LYS A 161 -2.47 8.35 6.09
C LYS A 161 -1.53 8.77 7.23
N ALA A 162 -1.80 9.89 7.90
CA ALA A 162 -1.13 10.25 9.16
C ALA A 162 -1.45 9.22 10.28
N GLY A 163 -2.71 8.77 10.35
CA GLY A 163 -3.12 7.69 11.24
C GLY A 163 -2.39 6.37 10.97
N VAL A 164 -2.14 6.04 9.70
CA VAL A 164 -1.36 4.85 9.30
C VAL A 164 0.09 4.95 9.79
N LEU A 165 0.73 6.11 9.73
CA LEU A 165 2.08 6.30 10.29
C LEU A 165 2.10 6.10 11.80
N ALA A 166 1.10 6.62 12.52
CA ALA A 166 0.96 6.41 13.95
C ALA A 166 0.74 4.93 14.30
N LEU A 167 -0.12 4.23 13.52
CA LEU A 167 -0.37 2.80 13.64
C LEU A 167 0.91 1.99 13.45
N ALA A 168 1.66 2.24 12.35
CA ALA A 168 2.93 1.56 12.07
C ALA A 168 3.92 1.73 13.24
N LYS A 169 4.05 2.96 13.74
CA LYS A 169 4.95 3.25 14.87
C LYS A 169 4.52 2.56 16.16
N GLY A 170 3.23 2.57 16.46
CA GLY A 170 2.67 1.88 17.63
C GLY A 170 2.95 0.38 17.60
N LEU A 171 2.58 -0.28 16.50
CA LEU A 171 2.78 -1.72 16.30
C LEU A 171 4.25 -2.12 16.36
N SER A 172 5.14 -1.33 15.76
CA SER A 172 6.59 -1.60 15.77
C SER A 172 7.18 -1.68 17.19
N ARG A 173 6.62 -0.92 18.13
CA ARG A 173 7.04 -0.94 19.54
C ARG A 173 6.42 -2.09 20.31
N SER A 174 5.19 -2.44 19.96
CA SER A 174 4.41 -3.45 20.70
C SER A 174 4.93 -4.86 20.46
N TYR A 175 5.39 -5.18 19.24
CA TYR A 175 5.62 -6.56 18.82
C TYR A 175 7.05 -6.86 18.36
N ALA A 176 7.99 -5.90 18.47
CA ALA A 176 9.39 -6.11 18.04
C ALA A 176 10.07 -7.29 18.75
N LEU A 177 9.80 -7.48 20.05
CA LEU A 177 10.38 -8.58 20.83
C LEU A 177 9.84 -9.95 20.43
N GLU A 178 8.74 -9.99 19.69
CA GLU A 178 8.15 -11.20 19.13
C GLU A 178 8.62 -11.47 17.68
N GLY A 179 9.57 -10.67 17.19
CA GLY A 179 10.16 -10.82 15.86
C GLY A 179 9.43 -10.10 14.74
N LEU A 180 8.32 -9.39 15.03
CA LEU A 180 7.58 -8.62 14.04
C LEU A 180 8.20 -7.22 13.86
N LEU A 181 8.72 -6.95 12.66
CA LEU A 181 9.18 -5.62 12.25
C LEU A 181 8.09 -4.93 11.41
N VAL A 182 7.77 -3.71 11.80
CA VAL A 182 6.70 -2.91 11.18
C VAL A 182 7.26 -1.60 10.68
N ASN A 183 7.08 -1.32 9.38
CA ASN A 183 7.52 -0.08 8.76
C ASN A 183 6.40 0.51 7.88
N ALA A 184 6.53 1.77 7.53
CA ALA A 184 5.69 2.44 6.58
C ALA A 184 6.48 2.88 5.35
N VAL A 185 5.82 2.92 4.20
CA VAL A 185 6.32 3.55 2.98
C VAL A 185 5.38 4.68 2.62
N SER A 186 5.94 5.85 2.31
CA SER A 186 5.19 7.05 1.93
C SER A 186 5.55 7.43 0.49
N PRO A 187 4.81 6.92 -0.50
CA PRO A 187 4.95 7.37 -1.88
C PRO A 187 4.39 8.79 -2.05
N ALA A 188 4.91 9.51 -3.04
CA ALA A 188 4.27 10.71 -3.58
C ALA A 188 3.39 10.36 -4.80
N PHE A 189 3.40 11.20 -5.82
CA PHE A 189 2.62 11.04 -7.04
C PHE A 189 3.19 9.91 -7.92
N ILE A 190 2.64 8.71 -7.79
CA ILE A 190 3.10 7.50 -8.50
C ILE A 190 2.17 7.19 -9.69
N HIS A 191 2.73 6.71 -10.80
CA HIS A 191 1.99 6.28 -11.98
C HIS A 191 1.23 4.97 -11.69
N THR A 192 -0.03 5.08 -11.33
CA THR A 192 -0.95 3.98 -11.00
C THR A 192 -2.30 4.24 -11.66
N PRO A 193 -3.20 3.25 -11.80
CA PRO A 193 -4.56 3.48 -12.29
C PRO A 193 -5.30 4.56 -11.50
N MET A 194 -5.07 4.66 -10.20
CA MET A 194 -5.65 5.69 -9.33
C MET A 194 -5.24 7.10 -9.78
N THR A 195 -3.94 7.36 -9.93
CA THR A 195 -3.44 8.68 -10.35
C THR A 195 -3.66 8.94 -11.84
N ASP A 196 -3.79 7.89 -12.66
CA ASP A 196 -4.21 8.04 -14.05
C ASP A 196 -5.63 8.58 -14.16
N ALA A 197 -6.58 8.01 -13.40
CA ALA A 197 -7.96 8.50 -13.35
C ALA A 197 -8.06 9.95 -12.83
N MET A 198 -7.20 10.32 -11.86
CA MET A 198 -7.12 11.70 -11.35
C MET A 198 -6.63 12.65 -12.46
N MET A 199 -5.63 12.26 -13.25
CA MET A 199 -5.11 13.09 -14.34
C MET A 199 -6.07 13.15 -15.54
N ASP A 200 -6.78 12.08 -15.83
CA ASP A 200 -7.84 12.08 -16.86
C ASP A 200 -8.94 13.07 -16.48
N LYS A 201 -9.40 13.06 -15.21
CA LYS A 201 -10.36 14.03 -14.70
C LYS A 201 -9.86 15.47 -14.81
N ARG A 202 -8.61 15.74 -14.38
CA ARG A 202 -7.99 17.08 -14.47
C ARG A 202 -7.87 17.54 -15.93
N ALA A 203 -7.52 16.65 -16.85
CA ALA A 203 -7.44 16.95 -18.28
C ALA A 203 -8.82 17.36 -18.84
N ASP A 204 -9.86 16.60 -18.50
CA ASP A 204 -11.24 16.89 -18.93
C ASP A 204 -11.74 18.24 -18.37
N GLU A 205 -11.51 18.52 -17.09
CA GLU A 205 -11.91 19.77 -16.44
C GLU A 205 -11.21 21.01 -17.03
N ASN A 206 -9.95 20.86 -17.43
CA ASN A 206 -9.15 21.95 -17.98
C ASN A 206 -9.16 22.02 -19.51
N GLY A 207 -9.75 21.04 -20.21
CA GLY A 207 -9.74 20.95 -21.65
C GLY A 207 -8.35 20.76 -22.25
N THR A 208 -7.48 20.01 -21.56
CA THR A 208 -6.07 19.76 -21.93
C THR A 208 -5.82 18.29 -22.24
N SER A 209 -4.63 17.96 -22.74
CA SER A 209 -4.18 16.57 -22.82
C SER A 209 -3.79 16.03 -21.42
N LYS A 210 -3.75 14.71 -21.28
CA LYS A 210 -3.29 14.04 -20.04
C LYS A 210 -1.84 14.43 -19.69
N GLU A 211 -0.98 14.55 -20.69
CA GLU A 211 0.41 14.97 -20.51
C GLU A 211 0.52 16.40 -19.98
N GLU A 212 -0.30 17.32 -20.50
CA GLU A 212 -0.38 18.69 -19.99
C GLU A 212 -0.95 18.74 -18.57
N ALA A 213 -1.99 17.95 -18.27
CA ALA A 213 -2.53 17.83 -16.93
C ALA A 213 -1.49 17.31 -15.92
N ILE A 214 -0.68 16.30 -16.29
CA ILE A 214 0.42 15.80 -15.46
C ILE A 214 1.47 16.88 -15.24
N SER A 215 1.88 17.59 -16.30
CA SER A 215 2.91 18.65 -16.20
C SER A 215 2.44 19.78 -15.30
N SER A 216 1.23 20.29 -15.51
CA SER A 216 0.68 21.37 -14.69
C SER A 216 0.48 20.93 -13.23
N PHE A 217 0.04 19.69 -12.98
CA PHE A 217 -0.09 19.15 -11.62
C PHE A 217 1.25 19.10 -10.88
N LEU A 218 2.32 18.67 -11.57
CA LEU A 218 3.65 18.60 -10.97
C LEU A 218 4.22 20.00 -10.68
N ASP A 219 3.89 21.00 -11.49
CA ASP A 219 4.41 22.36 -11.30
C ASP A 219 3.59 23.15 -10.27
N GLU A 220 2.28 22.98 -10.24
CA GLU A 220 1.34 23.76 -9.41
C GLU A 220 1.10 23.10 -8.05
N GLU A 221 0.79 21.78 -8.04
CA GLU A 221 0.35 21.07 -6.83
C GLU A 221 1.50 20.30 -6.15
N ARG A 222 2.52 19.91 -6.89
CA ARG A 222 3.67 19.15 -6.36
C ARG A 222 5.02 19.80 -6.73
N PRO A 223 5.19 21.12 -6.45
CA PRO A 223 6.36 21.88 -6.91
C PRO A 223 7.70 21.36 -6.38
N TYR A 224 7.69 20.68 -5.22
CA TYR A 224 8.89 20.11 -4.58
C TYR A 224 9.26 18.72 -5.07
N MET A 225 8.50 18.12 -5.97
CA MET A 225 8.94 16.89 -6.64
C MET A 225 10.08 17.18 -7.62
N GLU A 226 11.33 17.09 -7.14
CA GLU A 226 12.52 17.57 -7.83
C GLU A 226 12.82 16.81 -9.14
N LEU A 227 12.42 15.54 -9.26
CA LEU A 227 12.62 14.77 -10.49
C LEU A 227 11.62 15.13 -11.60
N LYS A 228 10.64 15.99 -11.34
CA LYS A 228 9.64 16.51 -12.30
C LYS A 228 8.98 15.42 -13.15
N ARG A 229 8.72 14.28 -12.56
CA ARG A 229 7.98 13.17 -13.16
C ARG A 229 7.23 12.40 -12.08
N ARG A 230 6.20 11.66 -12.46
CA ARG A 230 5.61 10.65 -11.58
C ARG A 230 6.65 9.57 -11.23
N GLY A 231 6.61 9.11 -10.00
CA GLY A 231 7.32 7.90 -9.61
C GLY A 231 6.73 6.68 -10.34
N ARG A 232 7.51 5.63 -10.50
CA ARG A 232 7.04 4.36 -11.04
C ARG A 232 6.67 3.42 -9.90
N PRO A 233 5.62 2.58 -10.03
CA PRO A 233 5.25 1.62 -9.01
C PRO A 233 6.41 0.72 -8.58
N GLU A 234 7.27 0.32 -9.53
CA GLU A 234 8.46 -0.51 -9.27
C GLU A 234 9.47 0.16 -8.33
N GLU A 235 9.55 1.51 -8.36
CA GLU A 235 10.46 2.26 -7.47
C GLU A 235 9.97 2.18 -6.01
N VAL A 236 8.67 2.17 -5.79
CA VAL A 236 8.07 1.97 -4.46
C VAL A 236 8.15 0.50 -4.04
N ALA A 237 7.81 -0.42 -4.95
CA ALA A 237 7.85 -1.86 -4.70
C ALA A 237 9.24 -2.35 -4.29
N ALA A 238 10.31 -1.77 -4.86
CA ALA A 238 11.68 -2.09 -4.49
C ALA A 238 11.99 -1.76 -3.01
N VAL A 239 11.48 -0.62 -2.51
CA VAL A 239 11.62 -0.24 -1.11
C VAL A 239 10.79 -1.17 -0.22
N ILE A 240 9.57 -1.51 -0.62
CA ILE A 240 8.72 -2.45 0.11
C ILE A 240 9.39 -3.82 0.21
N ALA A 241 9.91 -4.37 -0.89
CA ALA A 241 10.60 -5.65 -0.92
C ALA A 241 11.85 -5.65 -0.01
N PHE A 242 12.63 -4.54 0.00
CA PHE A 242 13.72 -4.36 0.95
C PHE A 242 13.23 -4.43 2.40
N LEU A 243 12.14 -3.73 2.75
CA LEU A 243 11.60 -3.71 4.10
C LEU A 243 11.02 -5.07 4.54
N CYS A 244 10.59 -5.90 3.61
CA CYS A 244 10.15 -7.28 3.84
C CYS A 244 11.32 -8.26 4.03
N SER A 245 12.57 -7.85 3.83
CA SER A 245 13.74 -8.72 3.72
C SER A 245 14.50 -8.94 5.02
N GLU A 246 15.43 -9.91 5.01
CA GLU A 246 16.46 -10.05 6.06
C GLU A 246 17.44 -8.87 6.06
N ARG A 247 17.59 -8.16 4.95
CA ARG A 247 18.47 -7.00 4.85
C ARG A 247 17.96 -5.81 5.65
N ALA A 248 16.66 -5.79 6.00
CA ALA A 248 16.04 -4.79 6.85
C ALA A 248 15.89 -5.23 8.32
N SER A 249 16.62 -6.24 8.79
CA SER A 249 16.45 -6.86 10.10
C SER A 249 16.67 -5.90 11.29
N PHE A 250 17.26 -4.72 11.08
CA PHE A 250 17.40 -3.67 12.10
C PHE A 250 16.58 -2.40 11.79
N VAL A 251 15.65 -2.49 10.82
CA VAL A 251 14.75 -1.41 10.41
C VAL A 251 13.38 -1.66 11.00
N ASN A 252 12.95 -0.84 11.96
CA ASN A 252 11.67 -0.99 12.64
C ASN A 252 11.08 0.36 13.05
N GLY A 253 9.80 0.58 12.75
CA GLY A 253 9.06 1.79 13.08
C GLY A 253 9.51 3.01 12.29
N SER A 254 10.03 2.81 11.09
CA SER A 254 10.49 3.87 10.19
C SER A 254 9.45 4.15 9.11
N ASN A 255 9.43 5.39 8.64
CA ASN A 255 8.70 5.82 7.45
C ASN A 255 9.71 6.07 6.32
N TYR A 256 9.59 5.30 5.23
CA TYR A 256 10.44 5.44 4.05
C TYR A 256 9.71 6.23 2.97
N ARG A 257 10.13 7.46 2.75
CA ARG A 257 9.58 8.30 1.68
C ARG A 257 10.15 7.89 0.33
N VAL A 258 9.25 7.73 -0.66
CA VAL A 258 9.58 7.50 -2.07
C VAL A 258 8.88 8.61 -2.85
N ASP A 259 9.39 9.83 -2.69
CA ASP A 259 8.66 11.07 -2.94
C ASP A 259 9.41 12.09 -3.82
N SER A 260 10.60 11.75 -4.31
CA SER A 260 11.40 12.70 -5.13
C SER A 260 11.73 14.01 -4.39
N GLY A 261 11.75 14.00 -3.03
CA GLY A 261 11.98 15.21 -2.23
C GLY A 261 10.73 16.09 -2.07
N SER A 262 9.53 15.58 -2.37
CA SER A 262 8.28 16.34 -2.30
C SER A 262 8.01 16.91 -0.91
N VAL A 263 8.29 16.13 0.15
CA VAL A 263 8.15 16.61 1.52
C VAL A 263 9.32 17.55 1.89
N ALA A 264 9.00 18.78 2.20
CA ALA A 264 9.99 19.85 2.43
C ALA A 264 10.81 19.70 3.74
N THR A 265 10.54 18.69 4.57
CA THR A 265 11.24 18.44 5.84
C THR A 265 12.09 17.18 5.79
N ILE A 266 13.13 17.12 6.65
CA ILE A 266 13.96 15.92 6.87
C ILE A 266 13.26 14.94 7.79
#